data_e7c2efede3e6f7eb19a6ee4090cd203b
#
_entry.id   e7c2efede3e6f7eb19a6ee4090cd203b
#
_cell.length_a   1.000
_cell.length_b   1.000
_cell.length_c   1.000
_cell.angle_alpha   90.00
_cell.angle_beta   90.00
_cell.angle_gamma   90.00
#
_symmetry.space_group_name_H-M   'P 1'
#
loop_
_entity.id
_entity.type
_entity.pdbx_description
1 polymer ?
#
loop_
_entity_poly.entity_id
_entity_poly.type
_entity_poly.pdbx_seq_one_letter_code
_entity_poly.pdbx_strand_id
1 'polypeptide(L)'
;MKIYLDMVGCRLNQSEIEKLALDLLARGQEIVTDPAAADYVIVNTCCVTAKACADSRKVIRRYQRETGAQVLATGCYVSAFTRQAAELVGEDLSFPNADKDAIPQRFPRGNAAEPLDFNFLKPALGARSRTRSFIKVQEGCDNYCTYCLTRIARGKS
;
A
#
# COMPACT_ATOMS: atom_id res chain seq x y z
N MET A 1 9.17 -2.00 -14.58
CA MET A 1 9.76 -2.22 -13.24
C MET A 1 8.96 -3.29 -12.54
N LYS A 2 9.63 -4.10 -11.70
CA LYS A 2 9.01 -5.17 -10.92
C LYS A 2 8.62 -4.65 -9.55
N ILE A 3 7.37 -4.77 -9.19
CA ILE A 3 6.81 -4.22 -7.95
C ILE A 3 6.15 -5.34 -7.15
N TYR A 4 6.55 -5.46 -5.90
CA TYR A 4 5.88 -6.32 -4.94
C TYR A 4 4.96 -5.50 -4.04
N LEU A 5 3.75 -6.00 -3.80
CA LEU A 5 2.73 -5.32 -3.01
C LEU A 5 2.43 -6.10 -1.73
N ASP A 6 2.50 -5.45 -0.58
CA ASP A 6 2.09 -6.03 0.69
C ASP A 6 1.24 -5.05 1.50
N MET A 7 0.51 -5.55 2.47
CA MET A 7 -0.33 -4.74 3.34
C MET A 7 -0.36 -5.25 4.78
N VAL A 8 -0.50 -4.32 5.69
CA VAL A 8 -0.87 -4.57 7.08
C VAL A 8 -2.21 -3.93 7.34
N GLY A 9 -3.16 -4.65 7.93
CA GLY A 9 -4.35 -4.04 8.47
C GLY A 9 -5.69 -4.60 7.98
N CYS A 10 -6.61 -3.74 7.60
CA CYS A 10 -8.01 -4.04 7.42
C CYS A 10 -8.39 -4.30 5.95
N ARG A 11 -9.67 -4.63 5.74
CA ARG A 11 -10.22 -4.86 4.39
C ARG A 11 -10.17 -3.62 3.49
N LEU A 12 -10.20 -2.42 4.08
CA LEU A 12 -10.03 -1.18 3.34
C LEU A 12 -8.62 -1.08 2.75
N ASN A 13 -7.59 -1.41 3.53
CA ASN A 13 -6.22 -1.50 3.02
C ASN A 13 -6.10 -2.54 1.90
N GLN A 14 -6.86 -3.63 1.98
CA GLN A 14 -6.88 -4.64 0.92
C GLN A 14 -7.46 -4.08 -0.39
N SER A 15 -8.63 -3.42 -0.35
CA SER A 15 -9.21 -2.82 -1.56
C SER A 15 -8.31 -1.75 -2.17
N GLU A 16 -7.58 -1.01 -1.34
CA GLU A 16 -6.65 0.01 -1.78
C GLU A 16 -5.41 -0.57 -2.47
N ILE A 17 -4.86 -1.67 -1.93
CA ILE A 17 -3.71 -2.33 -2.57
C ILE A 17 -4.11 -3.03 -3.88
N GLU A 18 -5.33 -3.56 -3.95
CA GLU A 18 -5.89 -4.13 -5.19
C GLU A 18 -6.07 -3.04 -6.26
N LYS A 19 -6.63 -1.87 -5.89
CA LYS A 19 -6.72 -0.73 -6.81
C LYS A 19 -5.34 -0.27 -7.27
N LEU A 20 -4.40 -0.13 -6.34
CA LEU A 20 -3.02 0.27 -6.67
C LEU A 20 -2.35 -0.70 -7.63
N ALA A 21 -2.58 -2.01 -7.46
CA ALA A 21 -2.08 -3.03 -8.39
C ALA A 21 -2.61 -2.81 -9.80
N LEU A 22 -3.92 -2.56 -9.95
CA LEU A 22 -4.54 -2.26 -11.25
C LEU A 22 -3.96 -1.00 -11.88
N ASP A 23 -3.82 0.07 -11.11
CA ASP A 23 -3.27 1.35 -11.59
C ASP A 23 -1.81 1.20 -12.06
N LEU A 24 -0.99 0.41 -11.36
CA LEU A 24 0.39 0.12 -11.71
C LEU A 24 0.49 -0.75 -12.98
N LEU A 25 -0.35 -1.79 -13.09
CA LEU A 25 -0.41 -2.64 -14.28
C LEU A 25 -0.86 -1.84 -15.51
N ALA A 26 -1.86 -0.96 -15.36
CA ALA A 26 -2.32 -0.06 -16.44
C ALA A 26 -1.21 0.90 -16.90
N ARG A 27 -0.20 1.14 -16.08
CA ARG A 27 1.01 1.91 -16.43
C ARG A 27 2.14 1.06 -16.99
N GLY A 28 1.92 -0.24 -17.21
CA GLY A 28 2.91 -1.16 -17.73
C GLY A 28 3.98 -1.59 -16.72
N GLN A 29 3.65 -1.55 -15.42
CA GLN A 29 4.50 -2.14 -14.39
C GLN A 29 4.20 -3.63 -14.23
N GLU A 30 5.18 -4.41 -13.82
CA GLU A 30 5.05 -5.84 -13.53
C GLU A 30 4.82 -6.04 -12.03
N ILE A 31 3.73 -6.71 -11.66
CA ILE A 31 3.50 -7.09 -10.26
C ILE A 31 4.04 -8.49 -10.03
N VAL A 32 4.99 -8.63 -9.12
CA VAL A 32 5.66 -9.90 -8.80
C VAL A 32 5.14 -10.48 -7.49
N THR A 33 5.24 -11.80 -7.34
CA THR A 33 4.82 -12.53 -6.14
C THR A 33 5.95 -12.78 -5.17
N ASP A 34 7.20 -12.68 -5.63
CA ASP A 34 8.40 -12.82 -4.81
C ASP A 34 9.01 -11.44 -4.52
N PRO A 35 9.08 -11.01 -3.27
CA PRO A 35 9.67 -9.73 -2.91
C PRO A 35 11.17 -9.64 -3.23
N ALA A 36 11.88 -10.79 -3.31
CA ALA A 36 13.30 -10.81 -3.66
C ALA A 36 13.55 -10.46 -5.15
N ALA A 37 12.53 -10.66 -6.00
CA ALA A 37 12.60 -10.32 -7.43
C ALA A 37 12.14 -8.90 -7.74
N ALA A 38 11.74 -8.12 -6.73
CA ALA A 38 11.17 -6.80 -6.91
C ALA A 38 12.24 -5.70 -6.97
N ASP A 39 12.01 -4.68 -7.80
CA ASP A 39 12.75 -3.41 -7.77
C ASP A 39 12.20 -2.51 -6.64
N TYR A 40 10.89 -2.58 -6.41
CA TYR A 40 10.18 -1.85 -5.36
C TYR A 40 9.25 -2.76 -4.57
N VAL A 41 9.22 -2.57 -3.26
CA VAL A 41 8.21 -3.14 -2.36
C VAL A 41 7.32 -2.01 -1.87
N ILE A 42 6.02 -2.07 -2.14
CA ILE A 42 5.05 -1.09 -1.63
C ILE A 42 4.26 -1.72 -0.48
N VAL A 43 4.32 -1.09 0.69
CA VAL A 43 3.62 -1.55 1.90
C VAL A 43 2.49 -0.59 2.25
N ASN A 44 1.23 -1.04 2.13
CA ASN A 44 0.08 -0.30 2.64
C ASN A 44 -0.08 -0.59 4.15
N THR A 45 0.11 0.43 4.96
CA THR A 45 0.28 0.32 6.42
C THR A 45 -1.00 0.60 7.21
N CYS A 46 -1.05 0.12 8.44
CA CYS A 46 -2.14 0.35 9.38
C CYS A 46 -1.63 0.90 10.72
N CYS A 47 -2.49 1.67 11.41
CA CYS A 47 -2.20 2.19 12.74
C CYS A 47 -3.43 2.26 13.68
N VAL A 48 -4.54 1.63 13.30
CA VAL A 48 -5.78 1.70 14.11
C VAL A 48 -5.66 1.00 15.48
N THR A 49 -4.61 0.21 15.66
CA THR A 49 -4.21 -0.34 16.96
C THR A 49 -2.70 -0.23 17.14
N ALA A 50 -2.22 -0.23 18.41
CA ALA A 50 -0.78 -0.24 18.72
C ALA A 50 -0.06 -1.43 18.06
N LYS A 51 -0.72 -2.61 18.02
CA LYS A 51 -0.20 -3.79 17.36
C LYS A 51 -0.05 -3.55 15.85
N ALA A 52 -1.05 -2.98 15.17
CA ALA A 52 -0.98 -2.69 13.74
C ALA A 52 0.14 -1.68 13.41
N CYS A 53 0.37 -0.69 14.27
CA CYS A 53 1.52 0.22 14.15
C CYS A 53 2.85 -0.53 14.22
N ALA A 54 2.99 -1.43 15.22
CA ALA A 54 4.21 -2.22 15.40
C ALA A 54 4.43 -3.18 14.23
N ASP A 55 3.37 -3.86 13.78
CA ASP A 55 3.41 -4.78 12.64
C ASP A 55 3.79 -4.04 11.35
N SER A 56 3.26 -2.83 11.11
CA SER A 56 3.63 -1.99 9.96
C SER A 56 5.12 -1.68 9.93
N ARG A 57 5.68 -1.21 11.05
CA ARG A 57 7.14 -0.95 11.14
C ARG A 57 7.98 -2.23 10.97
N LYS A 58 7.52 -3.34 11.54
CA LYS A 58 8.19 -4.64 11.44
C LYS A 58 8.25 -5.13 9.99
N VAL A 59 7.15 -5.03 9.27
CA VAL A 59 7.05 -5.44 7.86
C VAL A 59 7.97 -4.60 6.98
N ILE A 60 7.97 -3.27 7.14
CA ILE A 60 8.85 -2.37 6.39
C ILE A 60 10.33 -2.74 6.64
N ARG A 61 10.75 -2.84 7.92
CA ARG A 61 12.13 -3.20 8.28
C ARG A 61 12.52 -4.59 7.80
N ARG A 62 11.58 -5.52 7.73
CA ARG A 62 11.82 -6.84 7.18
C ARG A 62 12.22 -6.75 5.72
N TYR A 63 11.42 -6.06 4.89
CA TYR A 63 11.74 -5.91 3.46
C TYR A 63 13.03 -5.15 3.22
N GLN A 64 13.31 -4.10 4.00
CA GLN A 64 14.60 -3.38 3.92
C GLN A 64 15.82 -4.26 4.19
N ARG A 65 15.67 -5.29 5.03
CA ARG A 65 16.79 -6.22 5.36
C ARG A 65 16.87 -7.41 4.42
N GLU A 66 15.71 -7.92 3.96
CA GLU A 66 15.61 -9.20 3.27
C GLU A 66 15.60 -9.05 1.75
N THR A 67 15.38 -7.84 1.25
CA THR A 67 15.35 -7.57 -0.20
C THR A 67 16.32 -6.47 -0.57
N GLY A 68 16.78 -6.46 -1.83
CA GLY A 68 17.52 -5.32 -2.40
C GLY A 68 16.60 -4.21 -2.94
N ALA A 69 15.28 -4.37 -2.81
CA ALA A 69 14.27 -3.46 -3.33
C ALA A 69 14.18 -2.16 -2.53
N GLN A 70 13.77 -1.09 -3.18
CA GLN A 70 13.37 0.14 -2.48
C GLN A 70 12.00 -0.07 -1.83
N VAL A 71 11.88 0.26 -0.53
CA VAL A 71 10.64 0.08 0.22
C VAL A 71 9.88 1.39 0.31
N LEU A 72 8.73 1.44 -0.35
CA LEU A 72 7.78 2.55 -0.30
C LEU A 72 6.67 2.23 0.71
N ALA A 73 6.35 3.18 1.57
CA ALA A 73 5.27 3.04 2.54
C ALA A 73 4.12 4.01 2.26
N THR A 74 2.88 3.52 2.43
CA THR A 74 1.66 4.33 2.36
C THR A 74 0.67 3.86 3.44
N GLY A 75 -0.47 4.53 3.55
CA GLY A 75 -1.55 4.12 4.43
C GLY A 75 -1.60 4.83 5.78
N CYS A 76 -2.37 4.26 6.70
CA CYS A 76 -2.74 4.92 7.96
C CYS A 76 -1.55 5.22 8.87
N TYR A 77 -0.54 4.33 8.94
CA TYR A 77 0.65 4.59 9.74
C TYR A 77 1.43 5.80 9.21
N VAL A 78 1.62 5.86 7.89
CA VAL A 78 2.31 6.98 7.23
C VAL A 78 1.57 8.30 7.49
N SER A 79 0.24 8.31 7.37
CA SER A 79 -0.58 9.51 7.57
C SER A 79 -0.60 10.00 9.01
N ALA A 80 -0.67 9.06 9.99
CA ALA A 80 -0.75 9.41 11.40
C ALA A 80 0.62 9.73 12.03
N PHE A 81 1.70 9.18 11.47
CA PHE A 81 3.07 9.27 11.99
C PHE A 81 4.05 9.65 10.88
N THR A 82 3.75 10.75 10.16
CA THR A 82 4.46 11.17 8.94
C THR A 82 5.96 11.28 9.15
N ARG A 83 6.40 11.92 10.25
CA ARG A 83 7.81 12.06 10.56
C ARG A 83 8.50 10.72 10.78
N GLN A 84 7.92 9.84 11.59
CA GLN A 84 8.49 8.52 11.86
C GLN A 84 8.50 7.62 10.63
N ALA A 85 7.51 7.77 9.75
CA ALA A 85 7.46 7.06 8.49
C ALA A 85 8.57 7.55 7.54
N ALA A 86 8.77 8.85 7.43
CA ALA A 86 9.86 9.45 6.65
C ALA A 86 11.25 9.05 7.17
N GLU A 87 11.44 9.01 8.49
CA GLU A 87 12.68 8.50 9.11
C GLU A 87 12.93 7.00 8.79
N LEU A 88 11.86 6.23 8.54
CA LEU A 88 11.94 4.79 8.30
C LEU A 88 12.23 4.44 6.82
N VAL A 89 11.60 5.12 5.87
CA VAL A 89 11.71 4.80 4.44
C VAL A 89 12.31 5.93 3.59
N GLY A 90 12.48 7.12 4.14
CA GLY A 90 12.80 8.35 3.41
C GLY A 90 11.55 9.14 3.02
N GLU A 91 11.68 10.47 2.92
CA GLU A 91 10.57 11.36 2.57
C GLU A 91 9.98 11.01 1.20
N ASP A 92 10.84 10.77 0.21
CA ASP A 92 10.46 10.44 -1.17
C ASP A 92 9.74 9.10 -1.33
N LEU A 93 9.81 8.23 -0.33
CA LEU A 93 9.21 6.90 -0.33
C LEU A 93 8.06 6.77 0.69
N SER A 94 7.65 7.88 1.29
CA SER A 94 6.62 7.97 2.33
C SER A 94 5.39 8.72 1.80
N PHE A 95 4.29 8.00 1.51
CA PHE A 95 3.07 8.54 0.91
C PHE A 95 1.89 8.47 1.88
N PRO A 96 1.46 9.59 2.48
CA PRO A 96 0.22 9.65 3.25
C PRO A 96 -1.00 9.23 2.42
N ASN A 97 -2.11 8.91 3.09
CA ASN A 97 -3.35 8.52 2.40
C ASN A 97 -3.85 9.58 1.41
N ALA A 98 -3.62 10.87 1.69
CA ALA A 98 -3.99 11.95 0.78
C ALA A 98 -3.24 11.89 -0.57
N ASP A 99 -2.01 11.37 -0.57
CA ASP A 99 -1.12 11.38 -1.73
C ASP A 99 -0.98 9.99 -2.37
N LYS A 100 -1.65 8.97 -1.85
CA LYS A 100 -1.48 7.58 -2.34
C LYS A 100 -1.87 7.37 -3.80
N ASP A 101 -2.83 8.15 -4.31
CA ASP A 101 -3.24 8.08 -5.72
C ASP A 101 -2.14 8.63 -6.68
N ALA A 102 -1.13 9.34 -6.13
CA ALA A 102 0.04 9.77 -6.89
C ALA A 102 1.13 8.67 -7.00
N ILE A 103 1.05 7.61 -6.20
CA ILE A 103 2.07 6.54 -6.21
C ILE A 103 2.31 5.95 -7.62
N PRO A 104 1.27 5.60 -8.42
CA PRO A 104 1.49 5.08 -9.76
C PRO A 104 2.25 6.05 -10.67
N GLN A 105 2.09 7.36 -10.46
CA GLN A 105 2.72 8.40 -11.29
C GLN A 105 4.23 8.50 -11.07
N ARG A 106 4.74 7.98 -9.95
CA ARG A 106 6.18 7.90 -9.66
C ARG A 106 6.92 6.95 -10.61
N PHE A 107 6.21 5.97 -11.13
CA PHE A 107 6.79 4.99 -12.04
C PHE A 107 6.63 5.41 -13.50
N PRO A 108 7.68 5.25 -14.33
CA PRO A 108 7.59 5.59 -15.75
C PRO A 108 6.47 4.78 -16.42
N ARG A 109 5.87 5.35 -17.45
CA ARG A 109 4.96 4.57 -18.30
C ARG A 109 5.77 3.56 -19.10
N GLY A 110 5.49 2.28 -18.88
CA GLY A 110 5.93 1.18 -19.70
C GLY A 110 4.95 0.94 -20.87
N ASN A 111 5.23 -0.05 -21.69
CA ASN A 111 4.24 -0.55 -22.64
C ASN A 111 3.07 -1.13 -21.83
N ALA A 112 1.87 -0.59 -22.01
CA ALA A 112 0.68 -1.11 -21.34
C ALA A 112 0.56 -2.61 -21.69
N ALA A 113 0.42 -3.43 -20.66
CA ALA A 113 0.10 -4.83 -20.85
C ALA A 113 -1.29 -4.95 -21.52
N GLU A 114 -1.50 -6.06 -22.24
CA GLU A 114 -2.81 -6.48 -22.78
C GLU A 114 -3.93 -6.28 -21.75
N PRO A 115 -5.22 -6.19 -22.17
CA PRO A 115 -6.35 -5.94 -21.28
C PRO A 115 -6.28 -6.80 -20.04
N LEU A 116 -6.31 -6.14 -18.89
CA LEU A 116 -6.13 -6.75 -17.57
C LEU A 116 -7.19 -7.83 -17.33
N ASP A 117 -6.80 -9.10 -17.44
CA ASP A 117 -7.62 -10.18 -16.92
C ASP A 117 -7.57 -10.16 -15.40
N PHE A 118 -8.73 -9.97 -14.77
CA PHE A 118 -8.86 -10.03 -13.30
C PHE A 118 -8.33 -11.34 -12.70
N ASN A 119 -8.28 -12.42 -13.47
CA ASN A 119 -7.68 -13.69 -13.05
C ASN A 119 -6.16 -13.59 -12.90
N PHE A 120 -5.50 -12.66 -13.58
CA PHE A 120 -4.07 -12.43 -13.46
C PHE A 120 -3.69 -11.81 -12.11
N LEU A 121 -4.57 -11.01 -11.50
CA LEU A 121 -4.32 -10.40 -10.19
C LEU A 121 -4.33 -11.39 -9.04
N LYS A 122 -5.05 -12.51 -9.16
CA LYS A 122 -5.12 -13.52 -8.09
C LYS A 122 -3.75 -14.08 -7.69
N PRO A 123 -2.88 -14.51 -8.64
CA PRO A 123 -1.52 -14.93 -8.31
C PRO A 123 -0.64 -13.79 -7.81
N ALA A 124 -0.75 -12.60 -8.40
CA ALA A 124 0.10 -11.45 -8.08
C ALA A 124 -0.13 -10.91 -6.66
N LEU A 125 -1.37 -10.99 -6.16
CA LEU A 125 -1.74 -10.59 -4.79
C LEU A 125 -1.57 -11.75 -3.77
N GLY A 126 -1.08 -12.91 -4.22
CA GLY A 126 -0.79 -14.08 -3.41
C GLY A 126 -2.02 -14.73 -2.77
N ALA A 127 -1.79 -15.52 -1.71
CA ALA A 127 -2.84 -16.24 -0.98
C ALA A 127 -3.92 -15.34 -0.34
N ARG A 128 -3.74 -14.02 -0.37
CA ARG A 128 -4.72 -13.01 0.09
C ARG A 128 -5.79 -12.70 -0.96
N SER A 129 -5.58 -13.08 -2.23
CA SER A 129 -6.57 -12.96 -3.30
C SER A 129 -7.75 -13.89 -3.02
N ARG A 130 -8.86 -13.31 -2.63
CA ARG A 130 -10.12 -14.03 -2.39
C ARG A 130 -11.05 -13.86 -3.59
N THR A 131 -12.06 -14.73 -3.68
CA THR A 131 -13.15 -14.63 -4.66
C THR A 131 -14.11 -13.47 -4.37
N ARG A 132 -13.85 -12.66 -3.32
CA ARG A 132 -14.68 -11.53 -2.91
C ARG A 132 -14.01 -10.22 -3.27
N SER A 133 -14.72 -9.36 -3.97
CA SER A 133 -14.32 -7.95 -4.18
C SER A 133 -14.69 -7.10 -2.97
N PHE A 134 -13.80 -6.17 -2.61
CA PHE A 134 -14.08 -5.16 -1.59
C PHE A 134 -14.31 -3.82 -2.27
N ILE A 135 -15.49 -3.26 -2.10
CA ILE A 135 -15.85 -1.93 -2.59
C ILE A 135 -15.69 -0.95 -1.45
N LYS A 136 -14.81 0.04 -1.63
CA LYS A 136 -14.65 1.14 -0.69
C LYS A 136 -15.83 2.09 -0.83
N VAL A 137 -16.72 2.11 0.17
CA VAL A 137 -17.90 2.99 0.20
C VAL A 137 -17.68 4.25 1.03
N GLN A 138 -16.67 4.25 1.90
CA GLN A 138 -16.33 5.39 2.73
C GLN A 138 -14.82 5.40 3.02
N GLU A 139 -14.23 6.59 3.02
CA GLU A 139 -12.88 6.84 3.52
C GLU A 139 -12.95 7.98 4.54
N GLY A 140 -12.20 7.82 5.64
CA GLY A 140 -12.25 8.82 6.70
C GLY A 140 -13.51 8.75 7.58
N CYS A 141 -13.72 9.79 8.39
CA CYS A 141 -14.87 9.89 9.29
C CYS A 141 -15.00 11.34 9.76
N ASP A 142 -16.25 11.85 9.79
CA ASP A 142 -16.54 13.22 10.25
C ASP A 142 -16.73 13.34 11.76
N ASN A 143 -16.80 12.20 12.48
CA ASN A 143 -16.89 12.19 13.94
C ASN A 143 -15.55 12.56 14.60
N TYR A 144 -15.63 13.19 15.78
CA TYR A 144 -14.48 13.67 16.56
C TYR A 144 -14.24 12.83 17.81
N CYS A 145 -14.27 11.50 17.70
CA CYS A 145 -14.00 10.62 18.84
C CYS A 145 -12.55 10.79 19.30
N THR A 146 -12.36 11.08 20.60
CA THR A 146 -11.04 11.42 21.16
C THR A 146 -10.00 10.28 21.11
N TYR A 147 -10.46 9.05 20.98
CA TYR A 147 -9.63 7.83 20.95
C TYR A 147 -9.42 7.28 19.53
N CYS A 148 -10.06 7.86 18.52
CA CYS A 148 -10.09 7.27 17.18
C CYS A 148 -9.08 7.93 16.24
N LEU A 149 -8.15 7.14 15.71
CA LEU A 149 -7.16 7.60 14.74
C LEU A 149 -7.68 7.67 13.30
N THR A 150 -8.88 7.13 13.01
CA THR A 150 -9.37 7.04 11.62
C THR A 150 -9.42 8.40 10.95
N ARG A 151 -9.93 9.42 11.65
CA ARG A 151 -10.01 10.77 11.08
C ARG A 151 -8.64 11.40 10.84
N ILE A 152 -7.68 11.19 11.75
CA ILE A 152 -6.31 11.70 11.62
C ILE A 152 -5.61 11.00 10.44
N ALA A 153 -5.76 9.68 10.36
CA ALA A 153 -5.07 8.87 9.36
C ALA A 153 -5.70 8.93 7.96
N ARG A 154 -7.03 9.20 7.87
CA ARG A 154 -7.79 9.11 6.61
C ARG A 154 -8.56 10.38 6.26
N GLY A 155 -8.58 11.37 7.15
CA GLY A 155 -9.27 12.63 6.92
C GLY A 155 -10.78 12.54 7.14
N LYS A 156 -11.51 13.48 6.53
CA LYS A 156 -12.97 13.51 6.51
C LYS A 156 -13.55 12.45 5.60
N SER A 157 -14.84 12.15 5.81
CA SER A 157 -15.60 11.24 4.96
C SER A 157 -15.93 11.88 3.61
#